data_1f6edd283bdae13ae348c12d1063db79
#
_entry.id   1f6edd283bdae13ae348c12d1063db79
#
_cell.length_a   1.000
_cell.length_b   1.000
_cell.length_c   1.000
_cell.angle_alpha   90.00
_cell.angle_beta   90.00
_cell.angle_gamma   90.00
#
_symmetry.space_group_name_H-M   'P 1'
#
loop_
_entity.id
_entity.type
_entity.pdbx_description
1 polymer ?
#
loop_
_entity_poly.entity_id
_entity_poly.type
_entity_poly.pdbx_seq_one_letter_code
_entity_poly.pdbx_strand_id
1 'polypeptide(L)'
;MESLESQLGKELANLDVSESDQKYIRYYLDLIKQKDTPTSEHSMRLAILGPKVARCLGPTMDQRAMLFTGGLHDIGKIEIEDDVLKKTKGFSAEDMEKMVAHPIISYLILEKVDLCSAEMALRHHHNQEDGYPSTEVINRLSKLTNGEKAKIEYHSLIFSRLDVYDAATNRKNDK
;
A
#
# COMPACT_ATOMS: atom_id res chain seq x y z
N MET A 1 -19.90 16.38 -1.47
CA MET A 1 -18.58 15.82 -1.86
C MET A 1 -18.80 14.36 -2.20
N GLU A 2 -18.21 13.85 -3.26
CA GLU A 2 -18.34 12.44 -3.66
C GLU A 2 -17.62 11.53 -2.65
N SER A 3 -18.22 10.35 -2.31
CA SER A 3 -17.61 9.40 -1.35
C SER A 3 -16.33 8.76 -1.92
N LEU A 4 -15.44 8.28 -1.05
CA LEU A 4 -14.24 7.56 -1.46
C LEU A 4 -14.60 6.27 -2.23
N GLU A 5 -15.63 5.56 -1.79
CA GLU A 5 -16.13 4.35 -2.48
C GLU A 5 -16.57 4.62 -3.90
N SER A 6 -17.29 5.74 -4.14
CA SER A 6 -17.72 6.15 -5.48
C SER A 6 -16.52 6.52 -6.37
N GLN A 7 -15.57 7.26 -5.83
CA GLN A 7 -14.34 7.63 -6.55
C GLN A 7 -13.49 6.39 -6.88
N LEU A 8 -13.31 5.47 -5.94
CA LEU A 8 -12.62 4.21 -6.18
C LEU A 8 -13.31 3.39 -7.27
N GLY A 9 -14.66 3.32 -7.25
CA GLY A 9 -15.43 2.64 -8.29
C GLY A 9 -15.17 3.20 -9.69
N LYS A 10 -15.03 4.51 -9.81
CA LYS A 10 -14.66 5.16 -11.08
C LYS A 10 -13.26 4.81 -11.55
N GLU A 11 -12.26 4.81 -10.66
CA GLU A 11 -10.90 4.44 -11.04
C GLU A 11 -10.79 2.96 -11.41
N LEU A 12 -11.51 2.06 -10.72
CA LEU A 12 -11.59 0.64 -11.08
C LEU A 12 -12.18 0.46 -12.50
N ALA A 13 -13.24 1.19 -12.81
CA ALA A 13 -13.86 1.17 -14.14
C ALA A 13 -12.94 1.78 -15.21
N ASN A 14 -12.28 2.91 -14.92
CA ASN A 14 -11.36 3.57 -15.84
C ASN A 14 -10.17 2.70 -16.26
N LEU A 15 -9.75 1.78 -15.37
CA LEU A 15 -8.65 0.84 -15.60
C LEU A 15 -9.12 -0.54 -16.07
N ASP A 16 -10.40 -0.69 -16.37
CA ASP A 16 -11.01 -1.95 -16.81
C ASP A 16 -10.65 -3.14 -15.90
N VAL A 17 -10.66 -2.88 -14.57
CA VAL A 17 -10.35 -3.90 -13.56
C VAL A 17 -11.44 -4.97 -13.56
N SER A 18 -11.06 -6.25 -13.64
CA SER A 18 -12.01 -7.36 -13.66
C SER A 18 -12.94 -7.37 -12.44
N GLU A 19 -14.16 -7.90 -12.58
CA GLU A 19 -15.10 -8.01 -11.44
C GLU A 19 -14.52 -8.81 -10.26
N SER A 20 -13.74 -9.85 -10.55
CA SER A 20 -13.07 -10.65 -9.52
C SER A 20 -12.08 -9.81 -8.71
N ASP A 21 -11.27 -9.01 -9.41
CA ASP A 21 -10.26 -8.17 -8.76
C ASP A 21 -10.90 -6.99 -8.03
N GLN A 22 -12.00 -6.44 -8.56
CA GLN A 22 -12.78 -5.42 -7.85
C GLN A 22 -13.38 -5.98 -6.55
N LYS A 23 -13.90 -7.22 -6.56
CA LYS A 23 -14.39 -7.90 -5.35
C LYS A 23 -13.25 -8.14 -4.37
N TYR A 24 -12.09 -8.53 -4.87
CA TYR A 24 -10.91 -8.78 -4.06
C TYR A 24 -10.45 -7.52 -3.32
N ILE A 25 -10.21 -6.41 -4.04
CA ILE A 25 -9.75 -5.17 -3.40
C ILE A 25 -10.77 -4.62 -2.39
N ARG A 26 -12.07 -4.67 -2.71
CA ARG A 26 -13.13 -4.22 -1.80
C ARG A 26 -13.20 -5.07 -0.54
N TYR A 27 -13.13 -6.39 -0.67
CA TYR A 27 -13.11 -7.31 0.47
C TYR A 27 -11.99 -6.96 1.47
N TYR A 28 -10.78 -6.77 0.96
CA TYR A 28 -9.65 -6.44 1.84
C TYR A 28 -9.71 -5.03 2.41
N LEU A 29 -10.21 -4.05 1.67
CA LEU A 29 -10.47 -2.72 2.21
C LEU A 29 -11.51 -2.75 3.34
N ASP A 30 -12.53 -3.59 3.23
CA ASP A 30 -13.51 -3.78 4.30
C ASP A 30 -12.90 -4.47 5.52
N LEU A 31 -11.99 -5.44 5.35
CA LEU A 31 -11.24 -6.04 6.46
C LEU A 31 -10.38 -5.00 7.18
N ILE A 32 -9.63 -4.18 6.41
CA ILE A 32 -8.85 -3.08 7.00
C ILE A 32 -9.78 -2.12 7.76
N LYS A 33 -10.94 -1.79 7.20
CA LYS A 33 -11.91 -0.87 7.79
C LYS A 33 -12.45 -1.39 9.14
N GLN A 34 -12.70 -2.69 9.24
CA GLN A 34 -13.12 -3.32 10.50
C GLN A 34 -12.02 -3.26 11.56
N LYS A 35 -10.76 -3.33 11.14
CA LYS A 35 -9.59 -3.26 12.01
C LYS A 35 -9.27 -1.83 12.42
N ASP A 36 -9.14 -0.94 11.43
CA ASP A 36 -8.77 0.46 11.61
C ASP A 36 -9.32 1.32 10.45
N THR A 37 -10.38 2.07 10.71
CA THR A 37 -11.04 2.93 9.71
C THR A 37 -10.09 3.98 9.11
N PRO A 38 -9.23 4.69 9.88
CA PRO A 38 -8.27 5.64 9.32
C PRO A 38 -7.31 5.02 8.29
N THR A 39 -6.82 3.80 8.54
CA THR A 39 -5.97 3.06 7.58
C THR A 39 -6.74 2.70 6.32
N SER A 40 -7.99 2.26 6.42
CA SER A 40 -8.81 1.94 5.23
C SER A 40 -9.08 3.19 4.38
N GLU A 41 -9.42 4.32 4.99
CA GLU A 41 -9.63 5.58 4.27
C GLU A 41 -8.36 6.08 3.58
N HIS A 42 -7.22 5.98 4.24
CA HIS A 42 -5.91 6.25 3.67
C HIS A 42 -5.63 5.35 2.45
N SER A 43 -5.82 4.05 2.59
CA SER A 43 -5.64 3.09 1.49
C SER A 43 -6.57 3.40 0.31
N MET A 44 -7.83 3.74 0.55
CA MET A 44 -8.76 4.17 -0.52
C MET A 44 -8.29 5.44 -1.22
N ARG A 45 -7.81 6.45 -0.49
CA ARG A 45 -7.28 7.68 -1.10
C ARG A 45 -6.07 7.39 -1.98
N LEU A 46 -5.16 6.53 -1.54
CA LEU A 46 -3.99 6.12 -2.33
C LEU A 46 -4.39 5.28 -3.56
N ALA A 47 -5.38 4.40 -3.45
CA ALA A 47 -5.92 3.65 -4.58
C ALA A 47 -6.53 4.57 -5.66
N ILE A 48 -7.07 5.73 -5.26
CA ILE A 48 -7.62 6.74 -6.17
C ILE A 48 -6.51 7.65 -6.74
N LEU A 49 -5.56 8.07 -5.90
CA LEU A 49 -4.51 9.02 -6.26
C LEU A 49 -3.40 8.36 -7.09
N GLY A 50 -2.99 7.15 -6.74
CA GLY A 50 -1.90 6.44 -7.38
C GLY A 50 -2.01 6.33 -8.91
N PRO A 51 -3.15 5.84 -9.47
CA PRO A 51 -3.35 5.80 -10.92
C PRO A 51 -3.31 7.16 -11.59
N LYS A 52 -3.83 8.21 -10.93
CA LYS A 52 -3.82 9.58 -11.45
C LYS A 52 -2.40 10.11 -11.58
N VAL A 53 -1.57 9.88 -10.55
CA VAL A 53 -0.15 10.25 -10.58
C VAL A 53 0.59 9.43 -11.64
N ALA A 54 0.36 8.12 -11.71
CA ALA A 54 0.94 7.28 -12.76
C ALA A 54 0.63 7.79 -14.16
N ARG A 55 -0.61 8.18 -14.40
CA ARG A 55 -1.05 8.77 -15.68
C ARG A 55 -0.32 10.07 -16.01
N CYS A 56 -0.09 10.93 -15.01
CA CYS A 56 0.66 12.18 -15.20
C CYS A 56 2.16 11.93 -15.45
N LEU A 57 2.75 10.90 -14.87
CA LEU A 57 4.17 10.55 -15.06
C LEU A 57 4.44 9.83 -16.39
N GLY A 58 3.41 9.35 -17.05
CA GLY A 58 3.49 8.79 -18.40
C GLY A 58 3.44 7.26 -18.49
N PRO A 59 3.58 6.71 -19.69
CA PRO A 59 3.22 5.32 -20.01
C PRO A 59 4.14 4.27 -19.36
N THR A 60 5.27 4.66 -18.80
CA THR A 60 6.18 3.74 -18.10
C THR A 60 5.68 3.36 -16.72
N MET A 61 4.76 4.17 -16.15
CA MET A 61 4.15 3.92 -14.85
C MET A 61 2.94 2.99 -14.98
N ASP A 62 2.92 1.97 -14.15
CA ASP A 62 1.83 1.00 -14.11
C ASP A 62 0.68 1.51 -13.23
N GLN A 63 -0.38 2.01 -13.90
CA GLN A 63 -1.55 2.57 -13.22
C GLN A 63 -2.30 1.52 -12.39
N ARG A 64 -2.39 0.27 -12.91
CA ARG A 64 -3.06 -0.82 -12.20
C ARG A 64 -2.26 -1.20 -10.95
N ALA A 65 -0.94 -1.35 -11.06
CA ALA A 65 -0.10 -1.64 -9.91
C ALA A 65 -0.19 -0.52 -8.85
N MET A 66 -0.21 0.75 -9.27
CA MET A 66 -0.39 1.88 -8.34
C MET A 66 -1.75 1.86 -7.63
N LEU A 67 -2.83 1.41 -8.31
CA LEU A 67 -4.16 1.26 -7.71
C LEU A 67 -4.16 0.16 -6.64
N PHE A 68 -3.67 -1.04 -6.99
CA PHE A 68 -3.68 -2.18 -6.08
C PHE A 68 -2.73 -1.96 -4.89
N THR A 69 -1.53 -1.41 -5.14
CA THR A 69 -0.61 -1.04 -4.06
C THR A 69 -1.28 0.00 -3.15
N GLY A 70 -1.90 1.03 -3.71
CA GLY A 70 -2.61 2.05 -2.93
C GLY A 70 -3.65 1.47 -2.01
N GLY A 71 -4.50 0.57 -2.54
CA GLY A 71 -5.57 -0.06 -1.75
C GLY A 71 -5.09 -1.06 -0.71
N LEU A 72 -3.96 -1.73 -0.95
CA LEU A 72 -3.62 -2.95 -0.20
C LEU A 72 -2.18 -3.00 0.35
N HIS A 73 -1.38 -1.91 0.24
CA HIS A 73 -0.01 -1.89 0.79
C HIS A 73 0.02 -2.14 2.30
N ASP A 74 -1.00 -1.69 2.97
CA ASP A 74 -1.19 -1.74 4.43
C ASP A 74 -2.05 -2.92 4.91
N ILE A 75 -2.47 -3.85 4.02
CA ILE A 75 -3.35 -4.96 4.40
C ILE A 75 -2.74 -5.84 5.50
N GLY A 76 -1.43 -5.96 5.55
CA GLY A 76 -0.73 -6.69 6.60
C GLY A 76 -0.97 -6.16 8.02
N LYS A 77 -1.47 -4.93 8.16
CA LYS A 77 -1.82 -4.34 9.46
C LYS A 77 -3.00 -5.02 10.14
N ILE A 78 -3.78 -5.84 9.43
CA ILE A 78 -4.84 -6.65 10.05
C ILE A 78 -4.29 -7.65 11.08
N GLU A 79 -3.04 -8.09 10.91
CA GLU A 79 -2.35 -9.02 11.82
C GLU A 79 -1.68 -8.30 13.01
N ILE A 80 -1.63 -6.95 13.01
CA ILE A 80 -1.06 -6.19 14.11
C ILE A 80 -2.07 -6.11 15.25
N GLU A 81 -1.62 -6.32 16.49
CA GLU A 81 -2.45 -6.20 17.68
C GLU A 81 -3.03 -4.78 17.82
N ASP A 82 -4.29 -4.67 18.27
CA ASP A 82 -5.00 -3.39 18.35
C ASP A 82 -4.32 -2.37 19.27
N ASP A 83 -3.73 -2.82 20.35
CA ASP A 83 -2.99 -1.98 21.31
C ASP A 83 -1.71 -1.39 20.72
N VAL A 84 -1.11 -2.04 19.72
CA VAL A 84 0.02 -1.52 18.95
C VAL A 84 -0.48 -0.62 17.82
N LEU A 85 -1.42 -1.11 17.00
CA LEU A 85 -1.89 -0.42 15.81
C LEU A 85 -2.55 0.95 16.15
N LYS A 86 -3.35 0.97 17.20
CA LYS A 86 -4.11 2.16 17.64
C LYS A 86 -3.36 3.03 18.67
N LYS A 87 -2.10 2.70 18.97
CA LYS A 87 -1.30 3.41 19.95
C LYS A 87 -0.94 4.81 19.44
N THR A 88 -1.32 5.84 20.19
CA THR A 88 -1.08 7.24 19.82
C THR A 88 0.11 7.89 20.54
N LYS A 89 0.56 7.28 21.66
CA LYS A 89 1.69 7.79 22.46
C LYS A 89 2.53 6.64 23.00
N GLY A 90 3.82 6.89 23.21
CA GLY A 90 4.71 5.91 23.85
C GLY A 90 4.95 4.67 22.99
N PHE A 91 5.06 4.84 21.66
CA PHE A 91 5.43 3.77 20.74
C PHE A 91 6.85 3.27 21.05
N SER A 92 6.98 2.00 21.39
CA SER A 92 8.25 1.41 21.84
C SER A 92 8.98 0.70 20.68
N ALA A 93 10.24 0.29 20.92
CA ALA A 93 10.99 -0.54 19.98
C ALA A 93 10.28 -1.90 19.74
N GLU A 94 9.66 -2.48 20.78
CA GLU A 94 8.88 -3.73 20.67
C GLU A 94 7.62 -3.52 19.79
N ASP A 95 6.93 -2.39 19.93
CA ASP A 95 5.80 -2.05 19.06
C ASP A 95 6.27 -1.91 17.59
N MET A 96 7.48 -1.34 17.39
CA MET A 96 8.06 -1.21 16.06
C MET A 96 8.40 -2.58 15.46
N GLU A 97 8.94 -3.53 16.24
CA GLU A 97 9.19 -4.89 15.76
C GLU A 97 7.92 -5.57 15.23
N LYS A 98 6.79 -5.36 15.89
CA LYS A 98 5.49 -5.85 15.43
C LYS A 98 5.04 -5.13 14.16
N MET A 99 5.24 -3.81 14.09
CA MET A 99 4.82 -3.00 12.96
C MET A 99 5.59 -3.32 11.67
N VAL A 100 6.90 -3.59 11.74
CA VAL A 100 7.75 -3.83 10.55
C VAL A 100 7.39 -5.11 9.78
N ALA A 101 6.53 -5.97 10.31
CA ALA A 101 6.07 -7.17 9.63
C ALA A 101 5.02 -6.90 8.54
N HIS A 102 4.24 -5.78 8.62
CA HIS A 102 3.10 -5.59 7.73
C HIS A 102 3.44 -5.51 6.23
N PRO A 103 4.57 -4.92 5.75
CA PRO A 103 4.87 -4.93 4.32
C PRO A 103 5.12 -6.34 3.78
N ILE A 104 5.70 -7.23 4.61
CA ILE A 104 5.93 -8.63 4.24
C ILE A 104 4.60 -9.37 4.13
N ILE A 105 3.70 -9.17 5.09
CA ILE A 105 2.37 -9.79 5.08
C ILE A 105 1.56 -9.27 3.88
N SER A 106 1.61 -7.96 3.62
CA SER A 106 0.97 -7.35 2.44
C SER A 106 1.50 -7.95 1.13
N TYR A 107 2.81 -8.14 1.03
CA TYR A 107 3.44 -8.82 -0.11
C TYR A 107 2.86 -10.22 -0.33
N LEU A 108 2.81 -11.05 0.72
CA LEU A 108 2.32 -12.44 0.64
C LEU A 108 0.84 -12.54 0.24
N ILE A 109 0.04 -11.53 0.59
CA ILE A 109 -1.36 -11.44 0.18
C ILE A 109 -1.47 -11.03 -1.29
N LEU A 110 -0.75 -9.98 -1.67
CA LEU A 110 -0.82 -9.38 -3.01
C LEU A 110 -0.14 -10.21 -4.09
N GLU A 111 0.91 -10.99 -3.78
CA GLU A 111 1.67 -11.77 -4.78
C GLU A 111 0.82 -12.76 -5.58
N LYS A 112 -0.33 -13.16 -5.03
CA LYS A 112 -1.28 -14.06 -5.68
C LYS A 112 -2.21 -13.37 -6.68
N VAL A 113 -2.24 -12.05 -6.67
CA VAL A 113 -3.13 -11.23 -7.49
C VAL A 113 -2.35 -10.42 -8.51
N ASP A 114 -1.32 -9.71 -8.06
CA ASP A 114 -0.49 -8.83 -8.89
C ASP A 114 0.90 -8.72 -8.29
N LEU A 115 1.89 -9.33 -8.98
CA LEU A 115 3.27 -9.36 -8.48
C LEU A 115 3.89 -7.95 -8.41
N CYS A 116 3.56 -7.07 -9.36
CA CYS A 116 4.08 -5.71 -9.38
C CYS A 116 3.63 -4.94 -8.12
N SER A 117 2.33 -5.01 -7.81
CA SER A 117 1.76 -4.40 -6.60
C SER A 117 2.33 -4.99 -5.32
N ALA A 118 2.54 -6.31 -5.27
CA ALA A 118 3.14 -6.98 -4.14
C ALA A 118 4.57 -6.48 -3.87
N GLU A 119 5.39 -6.44 -4.91
CA GLU A 119 6.77 -5.98 -4.83
C GLU A 119 6.86 -4.49 -4.42
N MET A 120 5.91 -3.67 -4.86
CA MET A 120 5.81 -2.27 -4.42
C MET A 120 5.38 -2.18 -2.95
N ALA A 121 4.39 -2.97 -2.52
CA ALA A 121 3.95 -3.03 -1.13
C ALA A 121 5.07 -3.53 -0.20
N LEU A 122 5.91 -4.49 -0.63
CA LEU A 122 7.07 -4.93 0.13
C LEU A 122 8.07 -3.79 0.40
N ARG A 123 8.16 -2.79 -0.50
CA ARG A 123 9.18 -1.73 -0.48
C ARG A 123 8.67 -0.37 -0.03
N HIS A 124 7.40 -0.20 0.28
CA HIS A 124 6.84 1.15 0.47
C HIS A 124 7.47 1.94 1.63
N HIS A 125 8.00 1.24 2.65
CA HIS A 125 8.79 1.87 3.72
C HIS A 125 10.30 1.78 3.53
N HIS A 126 10.79 0.95 2.60
CA HIS A 126 12.24 0.68 2.47
C HIS A 126 13.07 1.93 2.19
N ASN A 127 12.55 2.88 1.44
CA ASN A 127 13.24 4.11 1.04
C ASN A 127 13.01 5.31 2.00
N GLN A 128 12.49 5.05 3.19
CA GLN A 128 12.32 6.05 4.26
C GLN A 128 13.54 6.04 5.20
N GLU A 129 13.67 7.06 6.04
CA GLU A 129 14.62 7.05 7.14
C GLU A 129 14.28 5.89 8.10
N ASP A 130 15.27 5.10 8.50
CA ASP A 130 15.08 3.83 9.21
C ASP A 130 14.16 2.84 8.49
N GLY A 131 14.24 2.82 7.16
CA GLY A 131 13.36 2.08 6.28
C GLY A 131 13.40 0.56 6.49
N TYR A 132 12.25 -0.08 6.30
CA TYR A 132 12.05 -1.52 6.43
C TYR A 132 11.13 -2.06 5.31
N PRO A 133 11.17 -3.36 4.99
CA PRO A 133 12.16 -4.36 5.43
C PRO A 133 13.57 -4.05 4.92
N SER A 134 14.58 -4.73 5.50
CA SER A 134 15.97 -4.58 5.03
C SER A 134 16.14 -5.08 3.59
N THR A 135 17.18 -4.59 2.91
CA THR A 135 17.55 -5.05 1.55
C THR A 135 17.74 -6.57 1.50
N GLU A 136 18.28 -7.19 2.55
CA GLU A 136 18.47 -8.64 2.62
C GLU A 136 17.11 -9.37 2.60
N VAL A 137 16.15 -8.92 3.39
CA VAL A 137 14.79 -9.49 3.42
C VAL A 137 14.10 -9.32 2.07
N ILE A 138 14.18 -8.13 1.47
CA ILE A 138 13.64 -7.87 0.13
C ILE A 138 14.24 -8.83 -0.90
N ASN A 139 15.56 -8.96 -0.96
CA ASN A 139 16.23 -9.83 -1.92
C ASN A 139 15.87 -11.31 -1.74
N ARG A 140 15.59 -11.75 -0.52
CA ARG A 140 15.16 -13.11 -0.22
C ARG A 140 13.72 -13.40 -0.66
N LEU A 141 12.83 -12.42 -0.56
CA LEU A 141 11.40 -12.59 -0.86
C LEU A 141 11.07 -12.25 -2.31
N SER A 142 11.77 -11.28 -2.90
CA SER A 142 11.48 -10.76 -4.23
C SER A 142 11.58 -11.83 -5.31
N LYS A 143 10.57 -11.87 -6.18
CA LYS A 143 10.51 -12.77 -7.35
C LYS A 143 10.87 -12.06 -8.66
N LEU A 144 11.35 -10.83 -8.59
CA LEU A 144 11.69 -10.02 -9.77
C LEU A 144 12.94 -10.53 -10.48
N THR A 145 12.88 -10.54 -11.80
CA THR A 145 14.05 -10.66 -12.65
C THR A 145 14.92 -9.38 -12.59
N ASN A 146 16.17 -9.46 -12.99
CA ASN A 146 17.05 -8.28 -13.02
C ASN A 146 16.51 -7.14 -13.90
N GLY A 147 15.76 -7.47 -14.98
CA GLY A 147 15.18 -6.48 -15.88
C GLY A 147 13.98 -5.72 -15.26
N GLU A 148 13.32 -6.31 -14.29
CA GLU A 148 12.14 -5.73 -13.63
C GLU A 148 12.50 -4.87 -12.41
N LYS A 149 13.64 -5.15 -11.77
CA LYS A 149 14.04 -4.49 -10.51
C LYS A 149 14.04 -2.98 -10.61
N ALA A 150 14.72 -2.40 -11.58
CA ALA A 150 14.83 -0.94 -11.72
C ALA A 150 13.45 -0.27 -11.92
N LYS A 151 12.55 -0.92 -12.69
CA LYS A 151 11.18 -0.43 -12.87
C LYS A 151 10.43 -0.43 -11.54
N ILE A 152 10.47 -1.54 -10.82
CA ILE A 152 9.75 -1.68 -9.54
C ILE A 152 10.33 -0.76 -8.46
N GLU A 153 11.65 -0.61 -8.39
CA GLU A 153 12.29 0.32 -7.46
C GLU A 153 11.81 1.76 -7.71
N TYR A 154 11.76 2.18 -8.97
CA TYR A 154 11.23 3.51 -9.33
C TYR A 154 9.75 3.67 -8.94
N HIS A 155 8.89 2.67 -9.24
CA HIS A 155 7.48 2.69 -8.87
C HIS A 155 7.30 2.74 -7.36
N SER A 156 8.06 1.94 -6.61
CA SER A 156 8.02 1.88 -5.16
C SER A 156 8.45 3.21 -4.53
N LEU A 157 9.47 3.88 -5.09
CA LEU A 157 9.90 5.19 -4.64
C LEU A 157 8.80 6.23 -4.81
N ILE A 158 8.14 6.28 -5.97
CA ILE A 158 7.03 7.20 -6.22
C ILE A 158 5.87 6.90 -5.26
N PHE A 159 5.51 5.62 -5.11
CA PHE A 159 4.44 5.21 -4.20
C PHE A 159 4.76 5.58 -2.74
N SER A 160 5.96 5.32 -2.26
CA SER A 160 6.41 5.70 -0.91
C SER A 160 6.24 7.21 -0.64
N ARG A 161 6.49 8.06 -1.64
CA ARG A 161 6.27 9.51 -1.50
C ARG A 161 4.80 9.88 -1.44
N LEU A 162 3.94 9.19 -2.19
CA LEU A 162 2.49 9.40 -2.11
C LEU A 162 1.92 8.94 -0.77
N ASP A 163 2.40 7.83 -0.24
CA ASP A 163 2.03 7.31 1.07
C ASP A 163 2.34 8.34 2.17
N VAL A 164 3.57 8.82 2.22
CA VAL A 164 3.99 9.88 3.18
C VAL A 164 3.18 11.15 2.99
N TYR A 165 2.93 11.58 1.75
CA TYR A 165 2.14 12.77 1.46
C TYR A 165 0.70 12.66 1.98
N ASP A 166 0.00 11.54 1.70
CA ASP A 166 -1.37 11.35 2.19
C ASP A 166 -1.41 11.24 3.71
N ALA A 167 -0.46 10.53 4.31
CA ALA A 167 -0.35 10.44 5.77
C ALA A 167 -0.16 11.83 6.42
N ALA A 168 0.71 12.66 5.85
CA ALA A 168 0.98 13.99 6.39
C ALA A 168 -0.18 15.00 6.21
N THR A 169 -0.99 14.83 5.15
CA THR A 169 -2.03 15.82 4.79
C THR A 169 -3.43 15.43 5.23
N ASN A 170 -3.74 14.15 5.35
CA ASN A 170 -5.10 13.65 5.57
C ASN A 170 -5.28 12.83 6.85
N ARG A 171 -4.23 12.26 7.41
CA ARG A 171 -4.35 11.65 8.73
C ARG A 171 -4.37 12.78 9.76
N LYS A 172 -5.48 12.89 10.48
CA LYS A 172 -5.53 13.69 11.71
C LYS A 172 -4.75 12.94 12.79
N ASN A 173 -3.44 12.96 12.65
CA ASN A 173 -2.57 12.40 13.67
C ASN A 173 -2.35 13.48 14.72
N ASP A 174 -2.95 13.31 15.89
CA ASP A 174 -2.53 13.97 17.13
C ASP A 174 -1.19 13.32 17.62
N LYS A 175 -0.28 13.02 16.67
CA LYS A 175 1.03 12.42 16.94
C LYS A 175 2.11 13.46 16.83
#